data_6e7e383c6a9dbef5a9bb5a5ad66dd602
#
_entry.id   6e7e383c6a9dbef5a9bb5a5ad66dd602
#
_cell.length_a   1.000
_cell.length_b   1.000
_cell.length_c   1.000
_cell.angle_alpha   90.00
_cell.angle_beta   90.00
_cell.angle_gamma   90.00
#
_symmetry.space_group_name_H-M   'P 1'
#
loop_
_entity.id
_entity.type
_entity.pdbx_description
1 polymer ?
#
loop_
_entity_poly.entity_id
_entity_poly.type
_entity_poly.pdbx_seq_one_letter_code
_entity_poly.pdbx_strand_id
1 'polypeptide(L)'
;MSNNIVELIFLALEAKAVELVAIRKKRQERIEKAWSEKNQGLIPNVDRNGRFHAPCDGYVDIDERGIYGKGEFLPTPSWVLEMLEREGIHCDVGGESFGKPAKFLVLAGEGDDISHRLTYSYGLRCSFGKMFERDGERMSYIYITGRESLTKVIAETVNEINEQARLVKLARIAAEREAAKALKGDAPAGRQTVKGVITGFKVSYSNYGEVLKMLVTLENGATVYGSVPRFLSEAQRGDEVEFKATFEVAEDDKTHGFFKRPTC
;
A
#
# COMPACT_ATOMS: atom_id res chain seq x y z
N MET A 1 9.51 -3.34 12.48
CA MET A 1 8.39 -2.94 11.59
C MET A 1 7.52 -4.13 11.13
N SER A 2 8.06 -5.33 10.99
CA SER A 2 7.32 -6.53 10.53
C SER A 2 6.15 -6.91 11.45
N ASN A 3 6.35 -6.97 12.76
CA ASN A 3 5.31 -7.41 13.71
C ASN A 3 4.06 -6.54 13.69
N ASN A 4 4.16 -5.25 13.37
CA ASN A 4 3.01 -4.36 13.34
C ASN A 4 2.10 -4.62 12.13
N ILE A 5 2.67 -4.92 10.96
CA ILE A 5 1.87 -5.18 9.73
C ILE A 5 1.07 -6.48 9.86
N VAL A 6 1.68 -7.51 10.44
CA VAL A 6 1.05 -8.82 10.64
C VAL A 6 -0.14 -8.71 11.60
N GLU A 7 0.05 -8.04 12.73
CA GLU A 7 -1.03 -7.80 13.70
C GLU A 7 -2.20 -7.01 13.09
N LEU A 8 -1.91 -5.95 12.34
CA LEU A 8 -2.96 -5.16 11.68
C LEU A 8 -3.74 -5.98 10.65
N ILE A 9 -3.07 -6.85 9.91
CA ILE A 9 -3.72 -7.77 8.97
C ILE A 9 -4.65 -8.73 9.73
N PHE A 10 -4.20 -9.31 10.85
CA PHE A 10 -5.05 -10.23 11.62
C PHE A 10 -6.24 -9.52 12.27
N LEU A 11 -6.08 -8.30 12.76
CA LEU A 11 -7.20 -7.49 13.26
C LEU A 11 -8.23 -7.19 12.16
N ALA A 12 -7.78 -6.83 10.98
CA ALA A 12 -8.65 -6.59 9.83
C ALA A 12 -9.39 -7.87 9.38
N LEU A 13 -8.70 -9.01 9.36
CA LEU A 13 -9.29 -10.31 9.06
C LEU A 13 -10.33 -10.72 10.11
N GLU A 14 -10.05 -10.50 11.39
CA GLU A 14 -10.98 -10.80 12.47
C GLU A 14 -12.26 -9.96 12.38
N ALA A 15 -12.12 -8.66 12.12
CA ALA A 15 -13.26 -7.78 11.89
C ALA A 15 -14.10 -8.25 10.69
N LYS A 16 -13.45 -8.65 9.60
CA LYS A 16 -14.13 -9.18 8.41
C LYS A 16 -14.81 -10.52 8.68
N ALA A 17 -14.21 -11.40 9.45
CA ALA A 17 -14.81 -12.67 9.84
C ALA A 17 -16.11 -12.45 10.63
N VAL A 18 -16.11 -11.51 11.58
CA VAL A 18 -17.31 -11.13 12.34
C VAL A 18 -18.43 -10.63 11.40
N GLU A 19 -18.09 -9.76 10.44
CA GLU A 19 -19.03 -9.29 9.43
C GLU A 19 -19.64 -10.43 8.62
N LEU A 20 -18.81 -11.36 8.15
CA LEU A 20 -19.24 -12.53 7.36
C LEU A 20 -20.15 -13.45 8.16
N VAL A 21 -19.87 -13.66 9.45
CA VAL A 21 -20.77 -14.42 10.36
C VAL A 21 -22.13 -13.73 10.47
N ALA A 22 -22.16 -12.42 10.63
CA ALA A 22 -23.41 -11.66 10.73
C ALA A 22 -24.24 -11.77 9.43
N ILE A 23 -23.58 -11.69 8.28
CA ILE A 23 -24.24 -11.89 6.96
C ILE A 23 -24.83 -13.30 6.87
N ARG A 24 -24.08 -14.32 7.29
CA ARG A 24 -24.54 -15.70 7.30
C ARG A 24 -25.77 -15.88 8.18
N LYS A 25 -25.74 -15.39 9.41
CA LYS A 25 -26.88 -15.46 10.33
C LYS A 25 -28.13 -14.88 9.70
N LYS A 26 -28.05 -13.67 9.13
CA LYS A 26 -29.20 -13.05 8.45
C LYS A 26 -29.71 -13.87 7.27
N ARG A 27 -28.81 -14.50 6.53
CA ARG A 27 -29.18 -15.37 5.41
C ARG A 27 -29.89 -16.62 5.91
N GLN A 28 -29.37 -17.24 6.95
CA GLN A 28 -29.97 -18.39 7.57
C GLN A 28 -31.38 -18.09 8.09
N GLU A 29 -31.52 -17.00 8.84
CA GLU A 29 -32.84 -16.56 9.35
C GLU A 29 -33.85 -16.40 8.21
N ARG A 30 -33.43 -15.87 7.06
CA ARG A 30 -34.31 -15.76 5.88
C ARG A 30 -34.70 -17.13 5.32
N ILE A 31 -33.76 -18.06 5.23
CA ILE A 31 -34.00 -19.42 4.74
C ILE A 31 -34.94 -20.16 5.69
N GLU A 32 -34.69 -20.11 6.99
CA GLU A 32 -35.49 -20.71 8.02
C GLU A 32 -36.94 -20.16 8.00
N LYS A 33 -37.04 -18.85 7.91
CA LYS A 33 -38.34 -18.18 7.82
C LYS A 33 -39.12 -18.62 6.58
N ALA A 34 -38.50 -18.58 5.40
CA ALA A 34 -39.16 -18.97 4.15
C ALA A 34 -39.55 -20.44 4.15
N TRP A 35 -38.72 -21.31 4.70
CA TRP A 35 -39.06 -22.73 4.87
C TRP A 35 -40.20 -22.93 5.85
N SER A 36 -40.15 -22.30 7.01
CA SER A 36 -41.18 -22.39 8.04
C SER A 36 -42.54 -21.93 7.53
N GLU A 37 -42.60 -20.81 6.81
CA GLU A 37 -43.82 -20.30 6.19
C GLU A 37 -44.41 -21.32 5.19
N LYS A 38 -43.57 -21.96 4.38
CA LYS A 38 -44.00 -22.94 3.39
C LYS A 38 -44.40 -24.27 4.00
N ASN A 39 -43.75 -24.71 5.06
CA ASN A 39 -43.94 -26.00 5.68
C ASN A 39 -44.74 -25.92 7.01
N GLN A 40 -45.68 -25.00 7.11
CA GLN A 40 -46.62 -24.89 8.25
C GLN A 40 -45.92 -24.71 9.62
N GLY A 41 -44.83 -23.98 9.65
CA GLY A 41 -44.06 -23.69 10.86
C GLY A 41 -42.97 -24.72 11.20
N LEU A 42 -42.75 -25.73 10.35
CA LEU A 42 -41.63 -26.63 10.51
C LEU A 42 -40.33 -25.92 10.12
N ILE A 43 -39.24 -26.26 10.83
CA ILE A 43 -37.91 -25.69 10.57
C ILE A 43 -37.06 -26.74 9.84
N PRO A 44 -36.32 -26.38 8.75
CA PRO A 44 -35.47 -27.34 8.06
C PRO A 44 -34.30 -27.73 8.97
N ASN A 45 -33.98 -29.01 9.01
CA ASN A 45 -32.87 -29.56 9.77
C ASN A 45 -31.70 -29.92 8.84
N VAL A 46 -30.56 -29.32 9.06
CA VAL A 46 -29.30 -29.60 8.33
C VAL A 46 -28.25 -30.04 9.35
N ASP A 47 -27.75 -31.25 9.23
CA ASP A 47 -26.70 -31.73 10.13
C ASP A 47 -25.36 -31.04 9.96
N ARG A 48 -24.39 -31.36 10.85
CA ARG A 48 -23.03 -30.79 10.82
C ARG A 48 -22.28 -31.01 9.51
N ASN A 49 -22.68 -32.01 8.73
CA ASN A 49 -22.11 -32.32 7.43
C ASN A 49 -22.86 -31.64 6.29
N GLY A 50 -23.80 -30.76 6.58
CA GLY A 50 -24.64 -30.11 5.59
C GLY A 50 -25.68 -31.03 4.96
N ARG A 51 -25.99 -32.18 5.54
CA ARG A 51 -27.04 -33.06 5.06
C ARG A 51 -28.38 -32.56 5.58
N PHE A 52 -29.33 -32.50 4.67
CA PHE A 52 -30.68 -32.14 4.99
C PHE A 52 -31.44 -33.33 5.58
N HIS A 53 -32.05 -33.12 6.71
CA HIS A 53 -32.96 -34.08 7.34
C HIS A 53 -34.41 -33.64 7.17
N ALA A 54 -35.30 -34.62 7.17
CA ALA A 54 -36.74 -34.37 7.05
C ALA A 54 -37.20 -33.34 8.11
N PRO A 55 -38.18 -32.50 7.79
CA PRO A 55 -38.63 -31.40 8.65
C PRO A 55 -39.18 -31.81 10.03
N CYS A 56 -39.35 -33.10 10.28
CA CYS A 56 -39.92 -33.62 11.54
C CYS A 56 -39.02 -33.34 12.77
N ASP A 57 -37.75 -33.06 12.60
CA ASP A 57 -36.82 -32.86 13.70
C ASP A 57 -36.56 -31.37 14.03
N GLY A 58 -37.16 -30.47 13.30
CA GLY A 58 -37.39 -29.06 13.66
C GLY A 58 -36.19 -28.18 13.91
N TYR A 59 -35.01 -28.49 13.34
CA TYR A 59 -33.81 -27.76 13.76
C TYR A 59 -32.74 -27.67 12.67
N VAL A 60 -32.19 -26.49 12.51
CA VAL A 60 -31.05 -26.24 11.62
C VAL A 60 -29.84 -25.86 12.47
N ASP A 61 -28.92 -26.78 12.66
CA ASP A 61 -27.64 -26.51 13.29
C ASP A 61 -26.58 -26.14 12.22
N ILE A 62 -26.43 -24.86 11.95
CA ILE A 62 -25.35 -24.37 11.14
C ILE A 62 -24.23 -23.95 12.08
N ASP A 63 -23.06 -24.57 11.96
CA ASP A 63 -21.90 -24.22 12.76
C ASP A 63 -21.52 -22.74 12.53
N GLU A 64 -21.84 -21.89 13.50
CA GLU A 64 -21.53 -20.46 13.47
C GLU A 64 -20.04 -20.16 13.44
N ARG A 65 -19.22 -21.11 13.86
CA ARG A 65 -17.75 -20.96 13.90
C ARG A 65 -17.12 -21.04 12.53
N GLY A 66 -17.85 -21.50 11.52
CA GLY A 66 -17.29 -21.79 10.21
C GLY A 66 -16.30 -22.96 10.26
N ILE A 67 -15.62 -23.22 9.15
CA ILE A 67 -14.69 -24.37 9.02
C ILE A 67 -13.50 -24.25 9.96
N TYR A 68 -13.03 -23.03 10.21
CA TYR A 68 -11.78 -22.77 10.91
C TYR A 68 -11.96 -22.06 12.26
N GLY A 69 -13.16 -22.07 12.79
CA GLY A 69 -13.45 -21.49 14.11
C GLY A 69 -13.39 -19.97 14.21
N LYS A 70 -13.21 -19.27 13.09
CA LYS A 70 -13.11 -17.79 13.03
C LYS A 70 -14.28 -17.15 12.28
N GLY A 71 -15.40 -17.80 12.21
CA GLY A 71 -16.61 -17.28 11.56
C GLY A 71 -16.58 -17.33 10.04
N GLU A 72 -15.56 -17.89 9.43
CA GLU A 72 -15.54 -18.19 8.02
C GLU A 72 -16.43 -19.39 7.72
N PHE A 73 -17.35 -19.30 6.79
CA PHE A 73 -18.31 -20.35 6.52
C PHE A 73 -18.28 -20.83 5.09
N LEU A 74 -18.56 -22.10 4.91
CA LEU A 74 -18.78 -22.68 3.59
C LEU A 74 -20.02 -22.06 2.95
N PRO A 75 -20.00 -21.85 1.64
CA PRO A 75 -21.23 -21.63 0.90
C PRO A 75 -22.20 -22.78 1.17
N THR A 76 -23.49 -22.51 1.16
CA THR A 76 -24.52 -23.55 1.27
C THR A 76 -24.27 -24.61 0.20
N PRO A 77 -24.22 -25.90 0.54
CA PRO A 77 -24.00 -26.95 -0.44
C PRO A 77 -24.98 -26.88 -1.61
N SER A 78 -24.54 -27.15 -2.84
CA SER A 78 -25.36 -27.05 -4.05
C SER A 78 -26.65 -27.88 -3.96
N TRP A 79 -26.56 -29.08 -3.38
CA TRP A 79 -27.75 -29.93 -3.21
C TRP A 79 -28.81 -29.33 -2.27
N VAL A 80 -28.40 -28.55 -1.26
CA VAL A 80 -29.34 -27.81 -0.40
C VAL A 80 -30.01 -26.71 -1.19
N LEU A 81 -29.29 -26.04 -2.04
CA LEU A 81 -29.81 -24.98 -2.90
C LEU A 81 -30.82 -25.50 -3.93
N GLU A 82 -30.45 -26.59 -4.61
CA GLU A 82 -31.33 -27.26 -5.57
C GLU A 82 -32.62 -27.73 -4.90
N MET A 83 -32.53 -28.20 -3.66
CA MET A 83 -33.69 -28.62 -2.90
C MET A 83 -34.56 -27.43 -2.50
N LEU A 84 -33.96 -26.34 -2.00
CA LEU A 84 -34.71 -25.13 -1.65
C LEU A 84 -35.33 -24.47 -2.89
N GLU A 85 -34.63 -24.49 -4.02
CA GLU A 85 -35.15 -24.01 -5.30
C GLU A 85 -36.36 -24.86 -5.77
N ARG A 86 -36.24 -26.20 -5.70
CA ARG A 86 -37.36 -27.11 -5.98
C ARG A 86 -38.58 -26.86 -5.09
N GLU A 87 -38.30 -26.45 -3.84
CA GLU A 87 -39.35 -26.05 -2.89
C GLU A 87 -39.84 -24.61 -3.11
N GLY A 88 -39.31 -23.90 -4.11
CA GLY A 88 -39.68 -22.52 -4.44
C GLY A 88 -39.16 -21.49 -3.43
N ILE A 89 -38.08 -21.83 -2.71
CA ILE A 89 -37.42 -20.92 -1.76
C ILE A 89 -36.19 -20.32 -2.42
N HIS A 90 -36.27 -19.05 -2.72
CA HIS A 90 -35.14 -18.32 -3.28
C HIS A 90 -34.03 -18.12 -2.23
N CYS A 91 -32.86 -18.69 -2.50
CA CYS A 91 -31.66 -18.47 -1.72
C CYS A 91 -30.63 -17.70 -2.55
N ASP A 92 -30.09 -16.60 -2.02
CA ASP A 92 -28.92 -15.97 -2.60
C ASP A 92 -27.73 -16.90 -2.40
N VAL A 93 -27.34 -17.56 -3.47
CA VAL A 93 -26.14 -18.40 -3.51
C VAL A 93 -24.94 -17.54 -3.87
N GLY A 94 -24.38 -16.88 -2.92
CA GLY A 94 -23.07 -16.28 -3.11
C GLY A 94 -21.98 -17.32 -2.86
N GLY A 95 -21.59 -18.06 -3.85
CA GLY A 95 -20.26 -18.67 -3.85
C GLY A 95 -19.25 -17.54 -3.97
N GLU A 96 -18.45 -17.31 -2.94
CA GLU A 96 -17.40 -16.32 -3.02
C GLU A 96 -16.32 -16.81 -4.00
N SER A 97 -16.01 -15.99 -5.01
CA SER A 97 -14.96 -16.31 -5.97
C SER A 97 -13.58 -16.24 -5.29
N PHE A 98 -12.61 -16.96 -5.85
CA PHE A 98 -11.22 -16.77 -5.47
C PHE A 98 -10.77 -15.37 -5.90
N GLY A 99 -10.29 -14.58 -4.92
CA GLY A 99 -9.80 -13.24 -5.16
C GLY A 99 -8.41 -13.22 -5.79
N LYS A 100 -7.99 -12.03 -6.21
CA LYS A 100 -6.59 -11.82 -6.61
C LYS A 100 -5.68 -12.12 -5.43
N PRO A 101 -4.48 -12.73 -5.66
CA PRO A 101 -3.52 -12.98 -4.60
C PRO A 101 -3.12 -11.70 -3.88
N ALA A 102 -3.21 -11.70 -2.56
CA ALA A 102 -2.62 -10.67 -1.73
C ALA A 102 -1.17 -11.03 -1.40
N LYS A 103 -0.32 -10.05 -1.12
CA LYS A 103 1.07 -10.28 -0.71
C LYS A 103 1.55 -9.22 0.25
N PHE A 104 2.39 -9.64 1.19
CA PHE A 104 3.14 -8.72 2.04
C PHE A 104 4.49 -9.32 2.43
N LEU A 105 5.32 -8.51 3.07
CA LEU A 105 6.67 -8.88 3.44
C LEU A 105 6.70 -9.41 4.87
N VAL A 106 7.39 -10.52 5.10
CA VAL A 106 7.56 -11.15 6.41
C VAL A 106 9.03 -11.47 6.67
N LEU A 107 9.41 -11.52 7.93
CA LEU A 107 10.70 -12.10 8.34
C LEU A 107 10.71 -13.60 8.05
N ALA A 108 11.84 -14.11 7.57
CA ALA A 108 11.95 -15.51 7.17
C ALA A 108 11.65 -16.51 8.30
N GLY A 109 11.88 -16.12 9.58
CA GLY A 109 11.56 -16.95 10.73
C GLY A 109 10.11 -16.92 11.21
N GLU A 110 9.29 -15.95 10.75
CA GLU A 110 7.90 -15.79 11.18
C GLU A 110 6.90 -16.36 10.17
N GLY A 111 7.37 -16.66 8.95
CA GLY A 111 6.51 -17.02 7.83
C GLY A 111 5.64 -18.27 8.10
N ASP A 112 6.18 -19.29 8.72
CA ASP A 112 5.47 -20.55 8.99
C ASP A 112 4.33 -20.35 9.99
N ASP A 113 4.54 -19.59 11.07
CA ASP A 113 3.51 -19.29 12.06
C ASP A 113 2.38 -18.45 11.45
N ILE A 114 2.73 -17.46 10.64
CA ILE A 114 1.76 -16.61 9.93
C ILE A 114 0.94 -17.46 8.95
N SER A 115 1.61 -18.31 8.17
CA SER A 115 0.97 -19.24 7.22
C SER A 115 0.02 -20.19 7.93
N HIS A 116 0.45 -20.77 9.03
CA HIS A 116 -0.37 -21.67 9.85
C HIS A 116 -1.63 -20.96 10.35
N ARG A 117 -1.51 -19.77 10.94
CA ARG A 117 -2.66 -18.99 11.43
C ARG A 117 -3.61 -18.62 10.30
N LEU A 118 -3.09 -18.16 9.14
CA LEU A 118 -3.92 -17.83 7.98
C LEU A 118 -4.70 -19.03 7.44
N THR A 119 -4.05 -20.18 7.39
CA THR A 119 -4.67 -21.42 6.90
C THR A 119 -5.72 -21.96 7.87
N TYR A 120 -5.37 -22.11 9.15
CA TYR A 120 -6.28 -22.70 10.14
C TYR A 120 -7.43 -21.80 10.56
N SER A 121 -7.16 -20.49 10.68
CA SER A 121 -8.21 -19.56 11.15
C SER A 121 -9.10 -19.03 10.04
N TYR A 122 -8.60 -18.96 8.79
CA TYR A 122 -9.31 -18.28 7.70
C TYR A 122 -9.41 -19.11 6.41
N GLY A 123 -8.83 -20.29 6.35
CA GLY A 123 -8.84 -21.14 5.16
C GLY A 123 -8.08 -20.59 3.97
N LEU A 124 -7.12 -19.71 4.22
CA LEU A 124 -6.30 -19.08 3.20
C LEU A 124 -5.11 -19.96 2.87
N ARG A 125 -4.73 -20.02 1.59
CA ARG A 125 -3.54 -20.73 1.14
C ARG A 125 -2.37 -19.76 1.05
N CYS A 126 -1.22 -20.17 1.59
CA CYS A 126 -0.01 -19.38 1.59
C CYS A 126 1.09 -20.03 0.76
N SER A 127 1.88 -19.23 0.10
CA SER A 127 3.12 -19.62 -0.55
C SER A 127 4.19 -18.54 -0.35
N PHE A 128 5.45 -18.92 -0.38
CA PHE A 128 6.56 -18.01 -0.10
C PHE A 128 7.37 -17.74 -1.37
N GLY A 129 7.79 -16.48 -1.52
CA GLY A 129 8.73 -16.05 -2.54
C GLY A 129 10.17 -16.42 -2.19
N LYS A 130 11.09 -16.03 -3.07
CA LYS A 130 12.53 -16.18 -2.77
C LYS A 130 12.90 -15.31 -1.57
N MET A 131 13.73 -15.85 -0.69
CA MET A 131 14.33 -15.08 0.40
C MET A 131 15.34 -14.09 -0.13
N PHE A 132 15.39 -12.92 0.50
CA PHE A 132 16.37 -11.87 0.22
C PHE A 132 16.73 -11.16 1.51
N GLU A 133 17.83 -10.44 1.49
CA GLU A 133 18.27 -9.62 2.62
C GLU A 133 17.86 -8.16 2.42
N ARG A 134 17.31 -7.57 3.48
CA ARG A 134 16.96 -6.15 3.51
C ARG A 134 17.22 -5.59 4.91
N ASP A 135 17.99 -4.52 4.99
CA ASP A 135 18.36 -3.84 6.24
C ASP A 135 19.01 -4.80 7.28
N GLY A 136 19.75 -5.83 6.81
CA GLY A 136 20.39 -6.83 7.65
C GLY A 136 19.46 -7.95 8.11
N GLU A 137 18.22 -7.98 7.68
CA GLU A 137 17.23 -9.02 8.01
C GLU A 137 16.91 -9.89 6.79
N ARG A 138 16.74 -11.19 7.03
CA ARG A 138 16.29 -12.13 5.99
C ARG A 138 14.76 -12.07 5.88
N MET A 139 14.27 -11.70 4.72
CA MET A 139 12.86 -11.50 4.44
C MET A 139 12.37 -12.33 3.26
N SER A 140 11.08 -12.58 3.23
CA SER A 140 10.39 -13.19 2.09
C SER A 140 9.02 -12.54 1.88
N TYR A 141 8.53 -12.57 0.65
CA TYR A 141 7.11 -12.28 0.41
C TYR A 141 6.28 -13.52 0.72
N ILE A 142 5.21 -13.34 1.49
CA ILE A 142 4.13 -14.30 1.58
C ILE A 142 3.05 -13.92 0.56
N TYR A 143 2.64 -14.88 -0.25
CA TYR A 143 1.53 -14.77 -1.21
C TYR A 143 0.35 -15.54 -0.66
N ILE A 144 -0.81 -14.88 -0.63
CA ILE A 144 -2.00 -15.41 0.01
C ILE A 144 -3.10 -15.50 -1.03
N THR A 145 -3.68 -16.68 -1.16
CA THR A 145 -4.79 -16.97 -2.06
C THR A 145 -5.95 -17.56 -1.29
N GLY A 146 -7.17 -17.26 -1.70
CA GLY A 146 -8.37 -17.73 -1.05
C GLY A 146 -9.58 -16.89 -1.44
N ARG A 147 -10.53 -16.79 -0.54
CA ARG A 147 -11.76 -16.02 -0.77
C ARG A 147 -11.47 -14.56 -1.05
N GLU A 148 -12.21 -14.00 -2.00
CA GLU A 148 -12.03 -12.63 -2.46
C GLU A 148 -12.21 -11.61 -1.32
N SER A 149 -13.21 -11.79 -0.46
CA SER A 149 -13.45 -10.90 0.68
C SER A 149 -12.25 -10.80 1.62
N LEU A 150 -11.57 -11.91 1.89
CA LEU A 150 -10.43 -11.96 2.80
C LEU A 150 -9.14 -11.48 2.14
N THR A 151 -8.86 -11.92 0.91
CA THR A 151 -7.67 -11.47 0.18
C THR A 151 -7.71 -9.98 -0.14
N LYS A 152 -8.92 -9.43 -0.39
CA LYS A 152 -9.14 -8.01 -0.58
C LYS A 152 -8.82 -7.21 0.70
N VAL A 153 -9.32 -7.63 1.85
CA VAL A 153 -9.02 -7.00 3.15
C VAL A 153 -7.52 -6.97 3.41
N ILE A 154 -6.81 -8.09 3.19
CA ILE A 154 -5.36 -8.12 3.34
C ILE A 154 -4.70 -7.10 2.40
N ALA A 155 -5.07 -7.09 1.13
CA ALA A 155 -4.48 -6.19 0.14
C ALA A 155 -4.73 -4.70 0.48
N GLU A 156 -5.94 -4.36 0.92
CA GLU A 156 -6.31 -3.00 1.35
C GLU A 156 -5.50 -2.58 2.57
N THR A 157 -5.43 -3.41 3.61
CA THR A 157 -4.64 -3.14 4.83
C THR A 157 -3.16 -2.93 4.50
N VAL A 158 -2.57 -3.77 3.65
CA VAL A 158 -1.18 -3.63 3.21
C VAL A 158 -0.95 -2.34 2.43
N ASN A 159 -1.88 -1.98 1.55
CA ASN A 159 -1.80 -0.73 0.78
C ASN A 159 -1.89 0.50 1.68
N GLU A 160 -2.78 0.52 2.65
CA GLU A 160 -2.91 1.61 3.63
C GLU A 160 -1.62 1.80 4.43
N ILE A 161 -1.04 0.72 4.94
CA ILE A 161 0.22 0.76 5.70
C ILE A 161 1.36 1.30 4.82
N ASN A 162 1.47 0.82 3.58
CA ASN A 162 2.51 1.27 2.66
C ASN A 162 2.35 2.75 2.29
N GLU A 163 1.12 3.22 2.11
CA GLU A 163 0.87 4.64 1.80
C GLU A 163 1.18 5.53 3.00
N GLN A 164 0.81 5.14 4.22
CA GLN A 164 1.20 5.85 5.44
C GLN A 164 2.73 5.93 5.58
N ALA A 165 3.44 4.82 5.37
CA ALA A 165 4.90 4.79 5.41
C ALA A 165 5.52 5.70 4.34
N ARG A 166 4.92 5.75 3.14
CA ARG A 166 5.33 6.65 2.07
C ARG A 166 5.17 8.12 2.46
N LEU A 167 4.02 8.49 3.02
CA LEU A 167 3.73 9.85 3.46
C LEU A 167 4.70 10.31 4.57
N VAL A 168 4.96 9.46 5.55
CA VAL A 168 5.94 9.74 6.62
C VAL A 168 7.35 9.96 6.04
N LYS A 169 7.76 9.12 5.08
CA LYS A 169 9.05 9.29 4.40
C LYS A 169 9.14 10.61 3.62
N LEU A 170 8.08 10.96 2.89
CA LEU A 170 8.02 12.23 2.14
C LEU A 170 8.07 13.44 3.09
N ALA A 171 7.33 13.40 4.20
CA ALA A 171 7.36 14.45 5.20
C ALA A 171 8.76 14.62 5.83
N ARG A 172 9.45 13.51 6.13
CA ARG A 172 10.82 13.54 6.62
C ARG A 172 11.78 14.17 5.61
N ILE A 173 11.71 13.77 4.34
CA ILE A 173 12.54 14.34 3.27
C ILE A 173 12.26 15.84 3.09
N ALA A 174 11.00 16.26 3.17
CA ALA A 174 10.62 17.66 3.10
C ALA A 174 11.20 18.45 4.28
N ALA A 175 11.09 17.94 5.50
CA ALA A 175 11.66 18.56 6.69
C ALA A 175 13.20 18.66 6.63
N GLU A 176 13.88 17.62 6.15
CA GLU A 176 15.34 17.63 5.94
C GLU A 176 15.75 18.68 4.89
N ARG A 177 14.97 18.84 3.81
CA ARG A 177 15.21 19.88 2.80
C ARG A 177 15.02 21.29 3.35
N GLU A 178 13.95 21.52 4.10
CA GLU A 178 13.70 22.82 4.74
C GLU A 178 14.79 23.15 5.79
N ALA A 179 15.20 22.18 6.60
CA ALA A 179 16.30 22.35 7.52
C ALA A 179 17.63 22.67 6.79
N ALA A 180 17.90 21.98 5.68
CA ALA A 180 19.08 22.27 4.85
C ALA A 180 19.02 23.65 4.18
N LYS A 181 17.81 24.12 3.82
CA LYS A 181 17.63 25.50 3.31
C LYS A 181 17.89 26.54 4.39
N ALA A 182 17.39 26.31 5.59
CA ALA A 182 17.57 27.24 6.71
C ALA A 182 19.05 27.47 7.10
N LEU A 183 19.93 26.52 6.77
CA LEU A 183 21.39 26.65 6.98
C LEU A 183 22.10 27.42 5.86
N LYS A 184 21.44 27.73 4.76
CA LYS A 184 22.02 28.46 3.63
C LYS A 184 21.79 29.97 3.81
N GLY A 185 22.75 30.76 3.35
CA GLY A 185 22.56 32.19 3.25
C GLY A 185 21.67 32.57 2.06
N ASP A 186 21.29 33.82 2.00
CA ASP A 186 20.53 34.40 0.89
C ASP A 186 21.35 34.42 -0.39
N ALA A 187 20.71 34.17 -1.52
CA ALA A 187 21.32 34.32 -2.83
C ALA A 187 21.61 35.81 -3.12
N PRO A 188 22.67 36.10 -3.86
CA PRO A 188 23.04 37.48 -4.20
C PRO A 188 21.97 38.13 -5.08
N ALA A 189 21.79 39.45 -4.92
CA ALA A 189 20.90 40.26 -5.75
C ALA A 189 21.67 41.41 -6.42
N GLY A 190 21.30 41.76 -7.64
CA GLY A 190 21.94 42.83 -8.39
C GLY A 190 23.29 42.43 -9.01
N ARG A 191 24.05 43.42 -9.40
CA ARG A 191 25.36 43.20 -10.08
C ARG A 191 26.50 43.15 -9.07
N GLN A 192 27.08 41.96 -8.86
CA GLN A 192 28.18 41.76 -7.91
C GLN A 192 29.10 40.62 -8.35
N THR A 193 30.25 40.55 -7.72
CA THR A 193 31.19 39.43 -7.89
C THR A 193 30.90 38.38 -6.84
N VAL A 194 30.87 37.11 -7.25
CA VAL A 194 30.66 35.97 -6.37
C VAL A 194 31.79 34.96 -6.55
N LYS A 195 32.05 34.22 -5.46
CA LYS A 195 32.99 33.10 -5.44
C LYS A 195 32.25 31.86 -4.97
N GLY A 196 32.55 30.72 -5.59
CA GLY A 196 31.88 29.45 -5.24
C GLY A 196 32.43 28.27 -6.02
N VAL A 197 31.83 27.12 -5.81
CA VAL A 197 32.20 25.84 -6.43
C VAL A 197 31.13 25.39 -7.41
N ILE A 198 31.53 24.96 -8.58
CA ILE A 198 30.64 24.38 -9.58
C ILE A 198 30.15 23.01 -9.07
N THR A 199 28.85 22.87 -8.79
CA THR A 199 28.25 21.62 -8.30
C THR A 199 27.55 20.82 -9.36
N GLY A 200 27.26 21.40 -10.53
CA GLY A 200 26.66 20.67 -11.64
C GLY A 200 26.56 21.45 -12.93
N PHE A 201 26.37 20.70 -14.00
CA PHE A 201 26.08 21.20 -15.34
C PHE A 201 24.80 20.61 -15.87
N LYS A 202 24.06 21.39 -16.67
CA LYS A 202 22.86 20.95 -17.37
C LYS A 202 22.82 21.55 -18.78
N VAL A 203 22.61 20.69 -19.78
CA VAL A 203 22.32 21.15 -21.14
C VAL A 203 20.85 21.54 -21.20
N SER A 204 20.58 22.74 -21.71
CA SER A 204 19.25 23.26 -21.96
C SER A 204 19.07 23.53 -23.46
N TYR A 205 18.00 23.04 -24.04
CA TYR A 205 17.67 23.27 -25.43
C TYR A 205 16.83 24.53 -25.56
N SER A 206 17.21 25.41 -26.45
CA SER A 206 16.46 26.62 -26.79
C SER A 206 16.23 26.68 -28.30
N ASN A 207 15.37 27.58 -28.75
CA ASN A 207 15.13 27.81 -30.17
C ASN A 207 16.41 28.24 -30.95
N TYR A 208 17.47 28.61 -30.24
CA TYR A 208 18.76 29.03 -30.79
C TYR A 208 19.88 27.97 -30.64
N GLY A 209 19.52 26.74 -30.23
CA GLY A 209 20.47 25.64 -30.04
C GLY A 209 20.65 25.24 -28.58
N GLU A 210 21.68 24.41 -28.36
CA GLU A 210 22.07 23.93 -27.05
C GLU A 210 22.82 25.00 -26.25
N VAL A 211 22.38 25.17 -24.99
CA VAL A 211 23.05 26.07 -24.05
C VAL A 211 23.46 25.28 -22.82
N LEU A 212 24.76 25.25 -22.56
CA LEU A 212 25.29 24.66 -21.32
C LEU A 212 25.07 25.66 -20.18
N LYS A 213 24.43 25.16 -19.11
CA LYS A 213 24.24 25.92 -17.88
C LYS A 213 24.97 25.27 -16.73
N MET A 214 25.40 26.09 -15.77
CA MET A 214 26.08 25.63 -14.56
C MET A 214 25.33 26.02 -13.30
N LEU A 215 25.45 25.20 -12.28
CA LEU A 215 25.02 25.45 -10.92
C LEU A 215 26.25 25.67 -10.06
N VAL A 216 26.33 26.81 -9.40
CA VAL A 216 27.45 27.17 -8.50
C VAL A 216 26.89 27.30 -7.09
N THR A 217 27.56 26.65 -6.13
CA THR A 217 27.28 26.82 -4.69
C THR A 217 28.29 27.85 -4.14
N LEU A 218 27.76 28.90 -3.55
CA LEU A 218 28.53 30.00 -2.98
C LEU A 218 29.06 29.66 -1.58
N GLU A 219 29.99 30.44 -1.05
CA GLU A 219 30.60 30.24 0.28
C GLU A 219 29.56 30.24 1.42
N ASN A 220 28.50 31.01 1.29
CA ASN A 220 27.36 31.03 2.26
C ASN A 220 26.37 29.88 2.06
N GLY A 221 26.63 28.93 1.17
CA GLY A 221 25.77 27.80 0.86
C GLY A 221 24.60 28.11 -0.09
N ALA A 222 24.39 29.38 -0.46
CA ALA A 222 23.40 29.72 -1.50
C ALA A 222 23.83 29.15 -2.85
N THR A 223 22.85 28.95 -3.74
CA THR A 223 23.15 28.44 -5.08
C THR A 223 22.74 29.40 -6.16
N VAL A 224 23.53 29.49 -7.24
CA VAL A 224 23.21 30.31 -8.39
C VAL A 224 23.29 29.51 -9.69
N TYR A 225 22.38 29.76 -10.60
CA TYR A 225 22.23 29.00 -11.83
C TYR A 225 22.19 29.94 -13.05
N GLY A 226 22.92 29.60 -14.09
CA GLY A 226 22.95 30.38 -15.32
C GLY A 226 23.77 29.73 -16.42
N SER A 227 23.87 30.41 -17.57
CA SER A 227 24.67 29.91 -18.72
C SER A 227 26.17 29.99 -18.45
N VAL A 228 26.89 28.93 -18.83
CA VAL A 228 28.35 28.87 -18.73
C VAL A 228 28.98 29.98 -19.60
N PRO A 229 29.75 30.90 -19.03
CA PRO A 229 30.44 31.93 -19.81
C PRO A 229 31.61 31.32 -20.59
N ARG A 230 32.02 31.97 -21.69
CA ARG A 230 33.11 31.46 -22.54
C ARG A 230 34.44 31.28 -21.80
N PHE A 231 34.72 32.11 -20.82
CA PHE A 231 35.95 32.02 -20.03
C PHE A 231 35.97 30.85 -19.02
N LEU A 232 34.81 30.19 -18.80
CA LEU A 232 34.66 28.99 -18.00
C LEU A 232 34.24 27.77 -18.84
N SER A 233 34.47 27.80 -20.16
CA SER A 233 34.08 26.69 -21.05
C SER A 233 34.76 25.36 -20.76
N GLU A 234 35.94 25.40 -20.13
CA GLU A 234 36.72 24.21 -19.76
C GLU A 234 36.57 23.81 -18.29
N ALA A 235 35.79 24.59 -17.53
CA ALA A 235 35.58 24.33 -16.11
C ALA A 235 34.81 23.02 -15.89
N GLN A 236 35.18 22.32 -14.84
CA GLN A 236 34.60 21.03 -14.46
C GLN A 236 33.84 21.13 -13.15
N ARG A 237 33.09 20.10 -12.87
CA ARG A 237 32.40 19.96 -11.58
C ARG A 237 33.44 19.82 -10.45
N GLY A 238 33.33 20.65 -9.44
CA GLY A 238 34.24 20.72 -8.32
C GLY A 238 35.22 21.90 -8.41
N ASP A 239 35.32 22.60 -9.56
CA ASP A 239 36.19 23.75 -9.71
C ASP A 239 35.66 24.96 -8.94
N GLU A 240 36.58 25.67 -8.29
CA GLU A 240 36.32 26.99 -7.72
C GLU A 240 36.28 28.03 -8.82
N VAL A 241 35.26 28.85 -8.81
CA VAL A 241 35.10 29.94 -9.80
C VAL A 241 34.77 31.25 -9.12
N GLU A 242 35.31 32.32 -9.67
CA GLU A 242 35.00 33.69 -9.30
C GLU A 242 34.57 34.44 -10.56
N PHE A 243 33.38 35.06 -10.51
CA PHE A 243 32.89 35.84 -11.64
C PHE A 243 31.92 36.93 -11.20
N LYS A 244 31.83 37.97 -12.01
CA LYS A 244 30.90 39.07 -11.82
C LYS A 244 29.67 38.84 -12.71
N ALA A 245 28.45 38.94 -12.15
CA ALA A 245 27.21 38.80 -12.92
C ALA A 245 26.10 39.64 -12.33
N THR A 246 24.98 39.71 -13.04
CA THR A 246 23.72 40.24 -12.50
C THR A 246 22.88 39.08 -11.98
N PHE A 247 22.56 39.15 -10.71
CA PHE A 247 21.81 38.09 -10.01
C PHE A 247 20.37 38.49 -9.76
N GLU A 248 19.47 37.54 -9.90
CA GLU A 248 18.05 37.65 -9.59
C GLU A 248 17.72 36.49 -8.63
N VAL A 249 17.19 36.82 -7.46
CA VAL A 249 16.77 35.81 -6.48
C VAL A 249 15.50 35.13 -6.97
N ALA A 250 15.39 33.82 -6.78
CA ALA A 250 14.15 33.09 -7.12
C ALA A 250 13.01 33.52 -6.21
N GLU A 251 11.80 33.61 -6.77
CA GLU A 251 10.60 34.10 -6.04
C GLU A 251 10.21 33.17 -4.90
N ASP A 252 10.41 31.86 -5.07
CA ASP A 252 10.02 30.78 -4.16
C ASP A 252 11.16 30.28 -3.27
N ASP A 253 12.40 30.69 -3.52
CA ASP A 253 13.57 30.23 -2.75
C ASP A 253 14.65 31.30 -2.64
N LYS A 254 14.71 31.99 -1.49
CA LYS A 254 15.70 33.04 -1.23
C LYS A 254 17.16 32.54 -1.23
N THR A 255 17.37 31.24 -1.08
CA THR A 255 18.72 30.62 -1.10
C THR A 255 19.17 30.24 -2.50
N HIS A 256 18.33 30.46 -3.51
CA HIS A 256 18.60 30.18 -4.91
C HIS A 256 18.45 31.44 -5.78
N GLY A 257 19.36 31.61 -6.73
CA GLY A 257 19.30 32.74 -7.67
C GLY A 257 19.70 32.34 -9.09
N PHE A 258 19.35 33.22 -10.01
CA PHE A 258 19.73 33.10 -11.41
C PHE A 258 20.74 34.17 -11.74
N PHE A 259 21.74 33.86 -12.55
CA PHE A 259 22.67 34.85 -13.01
C PHE A 259 22.59 35.07 -14.52
N LYS A 260 22.82 36.32 -14.92
CA LYS A 260 22.84 36.79 -16.31
C LYS A 260 24.09 37.64 -16.56
N ARG A 261 24.54 37.68 -17.81
CA ARG A 261 25.67 38.52 -18.27
C ARG A 261 26.91 38.36 -17.41
N PRO A 262 27.46 37.13 -17.26
CA PRO A 262 28.67 36.89 -16.52
C PRO A 262 29.89 37.50 -17.21
N THR A 263 30.80 38.08 -16.42
CA THR A 263 32.08 38.67 -16.86
C THR A 263 33.18 38.19 -15.90
N CYS A 264 34.42 38.21 -16.36
CA CYS A 264 35.59 37.99 -15.50
C CYS A 264 35.71 39.11 -14.46
#